data_dfc0b2499e379ff23b47e0299377b6f4
#
_entry.id   dfc0b2499e379ff23b47e0299377b6f4
#
_cell.length_a   1.000
_cell.length_b   1.000
_cell.length_c   1.000
_cell.angle_alpha   90.00
_cell.angle_beta   90.00
_cell.angle_gamma   90.00
#
_symmetry.space_group_name_H-M   'P 1'
#
loop_
_entity.id
_entity.type
_entity.pdbx_description
1 polymer ?
#
loop_
_entity_poly.entity_id
_entity_poly.type
_entity_poly.pdbx_seq_one_letter_code
_entity_poly.pdbx_strand_id
1 'polypeptide(L)'
;MSRTQGRSSNIELLRIVSMFLVLMIHYIPSRPVPTGETLVHDTLGTLFTLELRSICFVCVNCFILISGYFGIRWRLKSFANLLFQIFFWVIVCPLAMAAITGSFELGGLLRAFYNGSTRWFIEAYIGLYVIAPVLNSFIEKSTRRELGLFILAFYLFGTVWGYVGQAVDFNRGMSVISLMGLYFIGAYLRENQEGVFARPAWFHLAVYLVTGFVMVGIAVAGLKAGISKSPHSLINPLIILESVALFLFFKQLNLGSIAWINSVAASAFAVYLIHMDSTVNPYYKAACDYIEAHYSLSFLYTLAFLIGVFVVSVLADKVRIVVYRLTVQRWLKL
;
A
#
# COMPACT_ATOMS: atom_id res chain seq x y z
N MET A 1 -29.79 9.72 18.05
CA MET A 1 -29.79 9.92 16.57
C MET A 1 -28.38 9.75 16.07
N SER A 2 -28.03 8.57 15.56
CA SER A 2 -26.72 8.30 14.95
C SER A 2 -26.72 8.99 13.59
N ARG A 3 -26.03 10.13 13.48
CA ARG A 3 -25.63 10.66 12.17
C ARG A 3 -24.80 9.59 11.49
N THR A 4 -25.27 9.06 10.37
CA THR A 4 -24.42 8.35 9.40
C THR A 4 -23.33 9.34 8.99
N GLN A 5 -22.19 9.28 9.67
CA GLN A 5 -21.01 10.06 9.25
C GLN A 5 -20.70 9.62 7.82
N GLY A 6 -20.94 10.50 6.86
CA GLY A 6 -20.56 10.30 5.48
C GLY A 6 -19.07 9.97 5.41
N ARG A 7 -18.67 9.14 4.45
CA ARG A 7 -17.25 8.80 4.23
C ARG A 7 -16.43 10.08 4.16
N SER A 8 -15.37 10.16 4.97
CA SER A 8 -14.47 11.31 5.01
C SER A 8 -13.55 11.26 3.78
N SER A 9 -13.74 12.18 2.83
CA SER A 9 -13.05 12.14 1.54
C SER A 9 -11.55 12.38 1.64
N ASN A 10 -11.05 12.98 2.71
CA ASN A 10 -9.61 13.12 2.97
C ASN A 10 -8.93 11.76 3.13
N ILE A 11 -9.51 10.82 3.88
CA ILE A 11 -8.96 9.47 4.04
C ILE A 11 -9.18 8.62 2.77
N GLU A 12 -10.30 8.81 2.08
CA GLU A 12 -10.51 8.16 0.78
C GLU A 12 -9.50 8.67 -0.26
N LEU A 13 -9.13 9.95 -0.23
CA LEU A 13 -8.06 10.50 -1.06
C LEU A 13 -6.69 9.89 -0.71
N LEU A 14 -6.39 9.67 0.58
CA LEU A 14 -5.19 8.94 0.98
C LEU A 14 -5.16 7.53 0.38
N ARG A 15 -6.29 6.82 0.33
CA ARG A 15 -6.36 5.49 -0.32
C ARG A 15 -6.04 5.56 -1.81
N ILE A 16 -6.56 6.58 -2.52
CA ILE A 16 -6.26 6.81 -3.94
C ILE A 16 -4.78 7.08 -4.13
N VAL A 17 -4.22 8.02 -3.36
CA VAL A 17 -2.79 8.37 -3.43
C VAL A 17 -1.93 7.16 -3.08
N SER A 18 -2.21 6.46 -2.00
CA SER A 18 -1.46 5.26 -1.61
C SER A 18 -1.49 4.20 -2.70
N MET A 19 -2.63 3.99 -3.38
CA MET A 19 -2.71 3.03 -4.48
C MET A 19 -1.93 3.51 -5.71
N PHE A 20 -1.91 4.80 -5.99
CA PHE A 20 -1.07 5.34 -7.06
C PHE A 20 0.42 5.18 -6.73
N LEU A 21 0.83 5.39 -5.47
CA LEU A 21 2.19 5.10 -5.01
C LEU A 21 2.53 3.60 -5.11
N VAL A 22 1.55 2.68 -5.00
CA VAL A 22 1.77 1.24 -5.27
C VAL A 22 2.11 1.00 -6.75
N LEU A 23 1.45 1.66 -7.69
CA LEU A 23 1.87 1.59 -9.10
C LEU A 23 3.29 2.13 -9.28
N MET A 24 3.58 3.29 -8.69
CA MET A 24 4.90 3.91 -8.76
C MET A 24 6.01 3.00 -8.21
N ILE A 25 5.81 2.35 -7.05
CA ILE A 25 6.82 1.47 -6.45
C ILE A 25 7.11 0.25 -7.33
N HIS A 26 6.13 -0.23 -8.10
CA HIS A 26 6.28 -1.33 -9.04
C HIS A 26 6.90 -0.90 -10.38
N TYR A 27 6.91 0.39 -10.70
CA TYR A 27 7.68 0.95 -11.82
C TYR A 27 9.17 1.10 -11.49
N ILE A 28 9.53 1.43 -10.25
CA ILE A 28 10.92 1.73 -9.85
C ILE A 28 11.94 0.65 -10.28
N PRO A 29 11.62 -0.67 -10.29
CA PRO A 29 12.53 -1.70 -10.80
C PRO A 29 12.93 -1.55 -12.28
N SER A 30 12.15 -0.82 -13.09
CA SER A 30 12.47 -0.51 -14.49
C SER A 30 13.54 0.59 -14.62
N ARG A 31 13.83 1.33 -13.55
CA ARG A 31 14.88 2.33 -13.50
C ARG A 31 16.24 1.71 -13.17
N PRO A 32 17.35 2.37 -13.54
CA PRO A 32 18.68 1.93 -13.13
C PRO A 32 18.77 1.70 -11.62
N VAL A 33 19.34 0.57 -11.23
CA VAL A 33 19.52 0.22 -9.82
C VAL A 33 20.53 1.18 -9.19
N PRO A 34 20.19 1.87 -8.08
CA PRO A 34 21.14 2.71 -7.37
C PRO A 34 22.33 1.90 -6.84
N THR A 35 23.53 2.26 -7.29
CA THR A 35 24.82 1.68 -6.88
C THR A 35 25.81 2.80 -6.60
N GLY A 36 26.98 2.47 -6.03
CA GLY A 36 28.07 3.45 -5.90
C GLY A 36 28.55 3.97 -7.26
N GLU A 37 28.54 3.14 -8.28
CA GLU A 37 28.91 3.49 -9.65
C GLU A 37 27.87 4.43 -10.29
N THR A 38 26.59 4.10 -10.24
CA THR A 38 25.53 4.99 -10.77
C THR A 38 25.47 6.32 -10.03
N LEU A 39 25.83 6.34 -8.74
CA LEU A 39 25.90 7.58 -7.96
C LEU A 39 27.01 8.54 -8.48
N VAL A 40 28.08 7.99 -9.07
CA VAL A 40 29.18 8.79 -9.65
C VAL A 40 28.84 9.22 -11.09
N HIS A 41 28.35 8.28 -11.91
CA HIS A 41 28.14 8.51 -13.35
C HIS A 41 26.80 9.19 -13.68
N ASP A 42 25.76 8.95 -12.89
CA ASP A 42 24.43 9.57 -13.00
C ASP A 42 23.91 9.93 -11.61
N THR A 43 24.50 10.94 -11.01
CA THR A 43 24.14 11.40 -9.66
C THR A 43 22.65 11.78 -9.58
N LEU A 44 22.17 12.60 -10.52
CA LEU A 44 20.79 13.11 -10.49
C LEU A 44 19.76 12.00 -10.67
N GLY A 45 19.96 11.10 -11.64
CA GLY A 45 19.06 9.97 -11.84
C GLY A 45 19.05 9.00 -10.65
N THR A 46 20.21 8.77 -10.04
CA THR A 46 20.32 7.95 -8.82
C THR A 46 19.60 8.59 -7.64
N LEU A 47 19.81 9.89 -7.37
CA LEU A 47 19.12 10.62 -6.31
C LEU A 47 17.60 10.65 -6.55
N PHE A 48 17.18 10.91 -7.77
CA PHE A 48 15.77 10.90 -8.14
C PHE A 48 15.13 9.52 -7.89
N THR A 49 15.83 8.43 -8.25
CA THR A 49 15.34 7.06 -8.02
C THR A 49 15.25 6.73 -6.53
N LEU A 50 16.20 7.18 -5.72
CA LEU A 50 16.19 7.01 -4.27
C LEU A 50 15.05 7.80 -3.63
N GLU A 51 14.84 9.06 -4.03
CA GLU A 51 13.75 9.91 -3.54
C GLU A 51 12.39 9.34 -3.92
N LEU A 52 12.20 8.95 -5.18
CA LEU A 52 10.99 8.31 -5.65
C LEU A 52 10.66 7.04 -4.84
N ARG A 53 11.70 6.26 -4.51
CA ARG A 53 11.56 5.08 -3.65
C ARG A 53 11.13 5.44 -2.23
N SER A 54 11.73 6.47 -1.62
CA SER A 54 11.37 6.94 -0.28
C SER A 54 9.91 7.40 -0.24
N ILE A 55 9.52 8.30 -1.14
CA ILE A 55 8.14 8.81 -1.26
C ILE A 55 7.13 7.68 -1.44
N CYS A 56 7.44 6.64 -2.22
CA CYS A 56 6.49 5.58 -2.54
C CYS A 56 6.40 4.48 -1.49
N PHE A 57 7.45 4.24 -0.69
CA PHE A 57 7.53 3.07 0.18
C PHE A 57 6.48 3.05 1.31
N VAL A 58 5.90 4.20 1.63
CA VAL A 58 4.84 4.37 2.63
C VAL A 58 3.49 3.80 2.21
N CYS A 59 3.32 3.48 0.93
CA CYS A 59 2.02 3.16 0.32
C CYS A 59 1.24 2.06 1.04
N VAL A 60 1.88 0.91 1.31
CA VAL A 60 1.25 -0.22 2.01
C VAL A 60 0.96 0.13 3.47
N ASN A 61 1.91 0.78 4.15
CA ASN A 61 1.75 1.18 5.54
C ASN A 61 0.53 2.07 5.73
N CYS A 62 0.26 3.01 4.81
CA CYS A 62 -0.90 3.88 4.85
C CYS A 62 -2.22 3.09 4.80
N PHE A 63 -2.33 2.02 3.98
CA PHE A 63 -3.53 1.18 3.96
C PHE A 63 -3.79 0.50 5.30
N ILE A 64 -2.72 0.06 5.97
CA ILE A 64 -2.85 -0.61 7.27
C ILE A 64 -3.13 0.39 8.38
N LEU A 65 -2.51 1.57 8.36
CA LEU A 65 -2.84 2.67 9.29
C LEU A 65 -4.32 3.06 9.18
N ILE A 66 -4.87 3.17 7.96
CA ILE A 66 -6.30 3.40 7.73
C ILE A 66 -7.13 2.27 8.35
N SER A 67 -6.73 1.01 8.14
CA SER A 67 -7.45 -0.16 8.67
C SER A 67 -7.45 -0.18 10.20
N GLY A 68 -6.32 0.15 10.84
CA GLY A 68 -6.22 0.27 12.30
C GLY A 68 -7.00 1.46 12.86
N TYR A 69 -6.94 2.60 12.18
CA TYR A 69 -7.65 3.82 12.60
C TYR A 69 -9.17 3.64 12.66
N PHE A 70 -9.76 2.98 11.65
CA PHE A 70 -11.20 2.71 11.64
C PHE A 70 -11.60 1.42 12.36
N GLY A 71 -10.66 0.52 12.57
CA GLY A 71 -10.88 -0.81 13.13
C GLY A 71 -11.54 -1.76 12.13
N ILE A 72 -10.94 -2.92 11.90
CA ILE A 72 -11.54 -3.99 11.10
C ILE A 72 -12.58 -4.68 11.96
N ARG A 73 -13.85 -4.57 11.57
CA ARG A 73 -14.95 -5.29 12.22
C ARG A 73 -15.29 -6.54 11.41
N TRP A 74 -15.27 -7.69 12.05
CA TRP A 74 -15.70 -8.93 11.41
C TRP A 74 -17.16 -8.84 11.03
N ARG A 75 -17.43 -8.80 9.74
CA ARG A 75 -18.78 -8.83 9.16
C ARG A 75 -18.75 -9.71 7.93
N LEU A 76 -19.59 -10.74 7.90
CA LEU A 76 -19.66 -11.69 6.77
C LEU A 76 -19.79 -10.98 5.42
N LYS A 77 -20.63 -9.94 5.34
CA LYS A 77 -20.81 -9.12 4.14
C LYS A 77 -19.50 -8.46 3.66
N SER A 78 -18.73 -7.87 4.59
CA SER A 78 -17.50 -7.18 4.25
C SER A 78 -16.41 -8.16 3.81
N PHE A 79 -16.33 -9.31 4.49
CA PHE A 79 -15.39 -10.37 4.15
C PHE A 79 -15.75 -11.03 2.81
N ALA A 80 -17.03 -11.34 2.59
CA ALA A 80 -17.51 -11.87 1.31
C ALA A 80 -17.23 -10.92 0.13
N ASN A 81 -17.42 -9.60 0.33
CA ASN A 81 -17.08 -8.62 -0.71
C ASN A 81 -15.57 -8.56 -0.99
N LEU A 82 -14.72 -8.65 0.04
CA LEU A 82 -13.27 -8.71 -0.12
C LEU A 82 -12.86 -9.96 -0.92
N LEU A 83 -13.33 -11.13 -0.51
CA LEU A 83 -13.04 -12.39 -1.21
C LEU A 83 -13.57 -12.37 -2.64
N PHE A 84 -14.81 -11.91 -2.85
CA PHE A 84 -15.37 -11.80 -4.19
C PHE A 84 -14.51 -10.90 -5.08
N GLN A 85 -14.03 -9.76 -4.57
CA GLN A 85 -13.17 -8.86 -5.33
C GLN A 85 -11.86 -9.54 -5.73
N ILE A 86 -11.24 -10.27 -4.82
CA ILE A 86 -9.99 -11.02 -5.09
C ILE A 86 -10.25 -12.09 -6.16
N PHE A 87 -11.23 -12.99 -5.94
CA PHE A 87 -11.50 -14.08 -6.86
C PHE A 87 -11.98 -13.60 -8.24
N PHE A 88 -12.79 -12.54 -8.28
CA PHE A 88 -13.23 -11.95 -9.54
C PHE A 88 -12.04 -11.57 -10.43
N TRP A 89 -11.07 -10.85 -9.89
CA TRP A 89 -9.91 -10.42 -10.68
C TRP A 89 -8.94 -11.56 -10.97
N VAL A 90 -8.77 -12.52 -10.06
CA VAL A 90 -7.99 -13.75 -10.31
C VAL A 90 -8.53 -14.55 -11.51
N ILE A 91 -9.83 -14.48 -11.75
CA ILE A 91 -10.47 -15.18 -12.88
C ILE A 91 -10.51 -14.29 -14.13
N VAL A 92 -10.92 -13.04 -13.98
CA VAL A 92 -11.15 -12.15 -15.13
C VAL A 92 -9.85 -11.74 -15.82
N CYS A 93 -8.77 -11.47 -15.10
CA CYS A 93 -7.49 -11.08 -15.72
C CYS A 93 -6.94 -12.17 -16.66
N PRO A 94 -6.78 -13.44 -16.24
CA PRO A 94 -6.32 -14.49 -17.16
C PRO A 94 -7.25 -14.73 -18.35
N LEU A 95 -8.57 -14.65 -18.16
CA LEU A 95 -9.53 -14.80 -19.25
C LEU A 95 -9.44 -13.64 -20.26
N ALA A 96 -9.32 -12.41 -19.76
CA ALA A 96 -9.15 -11.24 -20.62
C ALA A 96 -7.82 -11.31 -21.42
N MET A 97 -6.74 -11.71 -20.74
CA MET A 97 -5.44 -11.88 -21.40
C MET A 97 -5.47 -13.01 -22.42
N ALA A 98 -6.12 -14.13 -22.12
CA ALA A 98 -6.31 -15.22 -23.09
C ALA A 98 -7.07 -14.76 -24.33
N ALA A 99 -8.12 -13.95 -24.16
CA ALA A 99 -8.86 -13.37 -25.29
C ALA A 99 -8.02 -12.41 -26.15
N ILE A 100 -7.06 -11.69 -25.54
CA ILE A 100 -6.16 -10.77 -26.24
C ILE A 100 -5.02 -11.52 -26.95
N THR A 101 -4.41 -12.50 -26.26
CA THR A 101 -3.21 -13.21 -26.78
C THR A 101 -3.52 -14.45 -27.59
N GLY A 102 -4.77 -14.92 -27.58
CA GLY A 102 -5.18 -16.19 -28.22
C GLY A 102 -4.68 -17.45 -27.49
N SER A 103 -4.07 -17.31 -26.32
CA SER A 103 -3.49 -18.43 -25.54
C SER A 103 -4.08 -18.49 -24.14
N PHE A 104 -4.63 -19.66 -23.76
CA PHE A 104 -5.16 -19.90 -22.42
C PHE A 104 -4.43 -21.06 -21.75
N GLU A 105 -3.80 -20.78 -20.63
CA GLU A 105 -3.17 -21.78 -19.77
C GLU A 105 -4.00 -22.03 -18.51
N LEU A 106 -4.73 -23.13 -18.46
CA LEU A 106 -5.46 -23.57 -17.27
C LEU A 106 -4.51 -23.76 -16.06
N GLY A 107 -3.30 -24.27 -16.30
CA GLY A 107 -2.26 -24.38 -15.27
C GLY A 107 -1.81 -23.04 -14.69
N GLY A 108 -1.83 -21.97 -15.48
CA GLY A 108 -1.59 -20.59 -15.03
C GLY A 108 -2.68 -20.08 -14.10
N LEU A 109 -3.96 -20.34 -14.46
CA LEU A 109 -5.08 -19.99 -13.61
C LEU A 109 -5.03 -20.72 -12.25
N LEU A 110 -4.77 -22.03 -12.25
CA LEU A 110 -4.62 -22.81 -11.03
C LEU A 110 -3.45 -22.32 -10.17
N ARG A 111 -2.30 -22.03 -10.79
CA ARG A 111 -1.14 -21.44 -10.09
C ARG A 111 -1.48 -20.08 -9.48
N ALA A 112 -2.31 -19.26 -10.11
CA ALA A 112 -2.74 -17.97 -9.57
C ALA A 112 -3.52 -18.11 -8.24
N PHE A 113 -4.18 -19.25 -8.01
CA PHE A 113 -4.81 -19.56 -6.72
C PHE A 113 -3.81 -20.05 -5.65
N TYR A 114 -2.73 -20.74 -6.06
CA TYR A 114 -1.76 -21.35 -5.12
C TYR A 114 -0.50 -20.52 -4.88
N ASN A 115 -0.05 -19.72 -5.85
CA ASN A 115 1.18 -18.94 -5.73
C ASN A 115 0.91 -17.58 -5.09
N GLY A 116 0.81 -17.55 -3.77
CA GLY A 116 0.78 -16.34 -2.97
C GLY A 116 2.01 -15.43 -3.12
N SER A 117 3.12 -15.93 -3.71
CA SER A 117 4.42 -15.23 -3.75
C SER A 117 4.39 -13.87 -4.47
N THR A 118 3.49 -13.64 -5.42
CA THR A 118 3.29 -12.34 -6.07
C THR A 118 2.24 -11.47 -5.36
N ARG A 119 1.51 -12.06 -4.41
CA ARG A 119 0.35 -11.43 -3.76
C ARG A 119 0.47 -11.42 -2.23
N TRP A 120 1.67 -11.34 -1.71
CA TRP A 120 1.96 -11.34 -0.27
C TRP A 120 1.03 -10.42 0.53
N PHE A 121 0.67 -9.24 -0.04
CA PHE A 121 -0.21 -8.29 0.64
C PHE A 121 -1.62 -8.84 0.85
N ILE A 122 -2.17 -9.60 -0.10
CA ILE A 122 -3.50 -10.24 0.03
C ILE A 122 -3.49 -11.22 1.19
N GLU A 123 -2.49 -12.10 1.24
CA GLU A 123 -2.35 -13.11 2.30
C GLU A 123 -2.19 -12.45 3.68
N ALA A 124 -1.28 -11.48 3.78
CA ALA A 124 -1.03 -10.76 5.02
C ALA A 124 -2.27 -9.95 5.47
N TYR A 125 -3.01 -9.35 4.52
CA TYR A 125 -4.22 -8.59 4.84
C TYR A 125 -5.39 -9.49 5.24
N ILE A 126 -5.57 -10.64 4.59
CA ILE A 126 -6.56 -11.65 5.03
C ILE A 126 -6.20 -12.17 6.42
N GLY A 127 -4.92 -12.47 6.69
CA GLY A 127 -4.45 -12.85 8.02
C GLY A 127 -4.74 -11.79 9.07
N LEU A 128 -4.47 -10.52 8.75
CA LEU A 128 -4.82 -9.38 9.61
C LEU A 128 -6.34 -9.29 9.84
N TYR A 129 -7.14 -9.49 8.79
CA TYR A 129 -8.60 -9.46 8.89
C TYR A 129 -9.13 -10.54 9.85
N VAL A 130 -8.57 -11.75 9.77
CA VAL A 130 -8.95 -12.89 10.63
C VAL A 130 -8.56 -12.63 12.09
N ILE A 131 -7.38 -12.06 12.35
CA ILE A 131 -6.90 -11.81 13.73
C ILE A 131 -7.44 -10.50 14.32
N ALA A 132 -8.00 -9.61 13.51
CA ALA A 132 -8.48 -8.29 13.94
C ALA A 132 -9.42 -8.29 15.16
N PRO A 133 -10.36 -9.28 15.35
CA PRO A 133 -11.17 -9.33 16.57
C PRO A 133 -10.35 -9.44 17.85
N VAL A 134 -9.24 -10.20 17.83
CA VAL A 134 -8.33 -10.36 18.97
C VAL A 134 -7.58 -9.04 19.22
N LEU A 135 -7.07 -8.41 18.15
CA LEU A 135 -6.40 -7.12 18.26
C LEU A 135 -7.33 -6.03 18.79
N ASN A 136 -8.57 -5.98 18.32
CA ASN A 136 -9.57 -5.03 18.80
C ASN A 136 -9.88 -5.25 20.28
N SER A 137 -10.02 -6.50 20.73
CA SER A 137 -10.23 -6.81 22.14
C SER A 137 -9.08 -6.34 23.03
N PHE A 138 -7.84 -6.47 22.57
CA PHE A 138 -6.68 -5.93 23.27
C PHE A 138 -6.71 -4.40 23.31
N ILE A 139 -6.98 -3.73 22.15
CA ILE A 139 -7.05 -2.26 22.05
C ILE A 139 -8.13 -1.71 22.99
N GLU A 140 -9.33 -2.31 22.99
CA GLU A 140 -10.47 -1.85 23.79
C GLU A 140 -10.23 -1.98 25.31
N LYS A 141 -9.42 -2.96 25.74
CA LYS A 141 -9.09 -3.20 27.13
C LYS A 141 -7.86 -2.43 27.62
N SER A 142 -7.04 -1.93 26.71
CA SER A 142 -5.80 -1.23 27.03
C SER A 142 -6.05 0.25 27.29
N THR A 143 -5.35 0.81 28.27
CA THR A 143 -5.23 2.26 28.41
C THR A 143 -4.35 2.83 27.28
N ARG A 144 -4.45 4.13 27.03
CA ARG A 144 -3.58 4.82 26.05
C ARG A 144 -2.10 4.59 26.34
N ARG A 145 -1.71 4.58 27.62
CA ARG A 145 -0.32 4.36 28.02
C ARG A 145 0.14 2.94 27.73
N GLU A 146 -0.67 1.94 28.08
CA GLU A 146 -0.36 0.53 27.82
C GLU A 146 -0.24 0.24 26.35
N LEU A 147 -1.18 0.74 25.52
CA LEU A 147 -1.12 0.59 24.07
C LEU A 147 0.12 1.28 23.50
N GLY A 148 0.47 2.49 23.97
CA GLY A 148 1.67 3.20 23.54
C GLY A 148 2.96 2.47 23.91
N LEU A 149 3.06 1.93 25.13
CA LEU A 149 4.20 1.14 25.57
C LEU A 149 4.33 -0.17 24.78
N PHE A 150 3.19 -0.83 24.51
CA PHE A 150 3.18 -2.03 23.67
C PHE A 150 3.69 -1.74 22.26
N ILE A 151 3.22 -0.65 21.62
CA ILE A 151 3.69 -0.23 20.30
C ILE A 151 5.20 0.06 20.32
N LEU A 152 5.68 0.78 21.34
CA LEU A 152 7.10 1.06 21.51
C LEU A 152 7.93 -0.23 21.62
N ALA A 153 7.52 -1.15 22.51
CA ALA A 153 8.19 -2.44 22.68
C ALA A 153 8.17 -3.28 21.39
N PHE A 154 7.02 -3.31 20.71
CA PHE A 154 6.87 -4.02 19.44
C PHE A 154 7.84 -3.49 18.36
N TYR A 155 7.96 -2.16 18.23
CA TYR A 155 8.85 -1.58 17.23
C TYR A 155 10.31 -1.56 17.64
N LEU A 156 10.66 -1.53 18.92
CA LEU A 156 12.03 -1.79 19.37
C LEU A 156 12.45 -3.22 19.01
N PHE A 157 11.60 -4.19 19.32
CA PHE A 157 11.83 -5.58 18.93
C PHE A 157 11.87 -5.74 17.41
N GLY A 158 10.89 -5.19 16.68
CA GLY A 158 10.81 -5.24 15.22
C GLY A 158 11.99 -4.55 14.53
N THR A 159 12.55 -3.48 15.11
CA THR A 159 13.74 -2.81 14.58
C THR A 159 14.97 -3.68 14.76
N VAL A 160 15.19 -4.23 15.95
CA VAL A 160 16.39 -5.03 16.24
C VAL A 160 16.36 -6.35 15.47
N TRP A 161 15.31 -7.14 15.60
CA TRP A 161 15.24 -8.48 14.98
C TRP A 161 14.65 -8.46 13.58
N GLY A 162 13.63 -7.64 13.32
CA GLY A 162 12.95 -7.58 12.02
C GLY A 162 13.72 -6.78 10.97
N TYR A 163 14.13 -5.54 11.29
CA TYR A 163 14.80 -4.67 10.32
C TYR A 163 16.30 -4.92 10.24
N VAL A 164 17.01 -4.89 11.37
CA VAL A 164 18.47 -5.12 11.42
C VAL A 164 18.78 -6.59 11.26
N GLY A 165 18.19 -7.45 12.10
CA GLY A 165 18.42 -8.89 12.15
C GLY A 165 17.77 -9.67 11.00
N GLN A 166 16.81 -9.08 10.27
CA GLN A 166 16.10 -9.68 9.14
C GLN A 166 15.40 -11.00 9.45
N ALA A 167 14.82 -11.09 10.65
CA ALA A 167 14.03 -12.24 11.04
C ALA A 167 12.91 -12.53 10.02
N VAL A 168 12.78 -13.79 9.64
CA VAL A 168 11.85 -14.27 8.60
C VAL A 168 10.41 -13.91 8.93
N ASP A 169 10.02 -13.96 10.23
CA ASP A 169 8.67 -13.67 10.69
C ASP A 169 8.21 -12.24 10.39
N PHE A 170 9.14 -11.29 10.35
CA PHE A 170 8.86 -9.92 9.94
C PHE A 170 8.88 -9.72 8.42
N ASN A 171 9.60 -10.56 7.68
CA ASN A 171 9.72 -10.52 6.23
C ASN A 171 9.85 -9.09 5.66
N ARG A 172 10.76 -8.28 6.22
CA ARG A 172 10.99 -6.88 5.82
C ARG A 172 9.74 -5.99 5.89
N GLY A 173 8.77 -6.35 6.72
CA GLY A 173 7.49 -5.67 6.84
C GLY A 173 6.34 -6.30 6.02
N MET A 174 6.60 -7.36 5.26
CA MET A 174 5.65 -8.03 4.38
C MET A 174 5.02 -9.28 5.05
N SER A 175 4.66 -9.20 6.33
CA SER A 175 4.05 -10.29 7.09
C SER A 175 2.85 -9.80 7.90
N VAL A 176 2.00 -10.75 8.32
CA VAL A 176 0.87 -10.46 9.21
C VAL A 176 1.34 -9.76 10.48
N ILE A 177 2.45 -10.23 11.08
CA ILE A 177 3.03 -9.66 12.31
C ILE A 177 3.38 -8.18 12.09
N SER A 178 4.04 -7.85 10.98
CA SER A 178 4.39 -6.47 10.66
C SER A 178 3.15 -5.59 10.47
N LEU A 179 2.11 -6.13 9.81
CA LEU A 179 0.85 -5.41 9.63
C LEU A 179 0.11 -5.19 10.95
N MET A 180 0.20 -6.12 11.92
CA MET A 180 -0.37 -5.93 13.26
C MET A 180 0.21 -4.71 13.98
N GLY A 181 1.52 -4.48 13.88
CA GLY A 181 2.17 -3.30 14.45
C GLY A 181 1.59 -1.99 13.90
N LEU A 182 1.44 -1.88 12.58
CA LEU A 182 0.82 -0.72 11.92
C LEU A 182 -0.66 -0.57 12.29
N TYR A 183 -1.38 -1.68 12.44
CA TYR A 183 -2.76 -1.67 12.90
C TYR A 183 -2.90 -1.05 14.28
N PHE A 184 -2.02 -1.42 15.23
CA PHE A 184 -1.98 -0.81 16.57
C PHE A 184 -1.64 0.67 16.52
N ILE A 185 -0.70 1.11 15.66
CA ILE A 185 -0.43 2.55 15.46
C ILE A 185 -1.69 3.26 14.95
N GLY A 186 -2.38 2.71 13.95
CA GLY A 186 -3.63 3.29 13.44
C GLY A 186 -4.68 3.46 14.54
N ALA A 187 -4.87 2.44 15.40
CA ALA A 187 -5.78 2.52 16.53
C ALA A 187 -5.31 3.57 17.56
N TYR A 188 -4.02 3.63 17.86
CA TYR A 188 -3.45 4.63 18.76
C TYR A 188 -3.69 6.06 18.27
N LEU A 189 -3.54 6.30 16.97
CA LEU A 189 -3.80 7.61 16.35
C LEU A 189 -5.29 8.01 16.42
N ARG A 190 -6.21 7.04 16.47
CA ARG A 190 -7.64 7.31 16.68
C ARG A 190 -7.91 7.85 18.06
N GLU A 191 -7.30 7.26 19.07
CA GLU A 191 -7.51 7.61 20.49
C GLU A 191 -6.71 8.85 20.91
N ASN A 192 -5.62 9.19 20.20
CA ASN A 192 -4.73 10.29 20.53
C ASN A 192 -4.78 11.37 19.45
N GLN A 193 -5.61 12.38 19.65
CA GLN A 193 -5.82 13.48 18.70
C GLN A 193 -5.31 14.82 19.24
N GLU A 194 -4.36 14.79 20.16
CA GLU A 194 -3.82 15.98 20.85
C GLU A 194 -2.31 16.11 20.58
N GLY A 195 -1.74 17.22 21.02
CA GLY A 195 -0.30 17.46 20.95
C GLY A 195 0.25 17.45 19.51
N VAL A 196 1.28 16.64 19.26
CA VAL A 196 1.91 16.56 17.94
C VAL A 196 0.95 16.04 16.86
N PHE A 197 0.00 15.17 17.23
CA PHE A 197 -0.96 14.59 16.26
C PHE A 197 -2.05 15.59 15.82
N ALA A 198 -2.25 16.66 16.58
CA ALA A 198 -3.18 17.74 16.24
C ALA A 198 -2.54 18.89 15.45
N ARG A 199 -1.25 18.81 15.14
CA ARG A 199 -0.56 19.84 14.35
C ARG A 199 -1.20 20.00 12.96
N PRO A 200 -1.11 21.19 12.34
CA PRO A 200 -1.73 21.44 11.04
C PRO A 200 -1.15 20.55 9.93
N ALA A 201 -1.90 20.33 8.86
CA ALA A 201 -1.53 19.46 7.75
C ALA A 201 -0.11 19.73 7.21
N TRP A 202 0.25 21.02 7.00
CA TRP A 202 1.59 21.39 6.49
C TRP A 202 2.74 20.86 7.35
N PHE A 203 2.56 20.80 8.69
CA PHE A 203 3.57 20.26 9.60
C PHE A 203 3.83 18.77 9.30
N HIS A 204 2.75 18.00 9.15
CA HIS A 204 2.87 16.58 8.85
C HIS A 204 3.43 16.32 7.44
N LEU A 205 3.08 17.18 6.47
CA LEU A 205 3.70 17.12 5.14
C LEU A 205 5.19 17.41 5.21
N ALA A 206 5.60 18.41 5.99
CA ALA A 206 7.02 18.71 6.19
C ALA A 206 7.76 17.53 6.84
N VAL A 207 7.19 16.90 7.87
CA VAL A 207 7.77 15.69 8.49
C VAL A 207 7.92 14.57 7.46
N TYR A 208 6.89 14.32 6.63
CA TYR A 208 6.94 13.32 5.56
C TYR A 208 8.10 13.58 4.59
N LEU A 209 8.20 14.80 4.06
CA LEU A 209 9.24 15.16 3.09
C LEU A 209 10.65 15.14 3.70
N VAL A 210 10.81 15.71 4.90
CA VAL A 210 12.11 15.71 5.60
C VAL A 210 12.58 14.29 5.90
N THR A 211 11.69 13.43 6.33
CA THR A 211 12.03 12.01 6.59
C THR A 211 12.45 11.31 5.31
N GLY A 212 11.78 11.57 4.17
CA GLY A 212 12.17 11.07 2.85
C GLY A 212 13.59 11.50 2.47
N PHE A 213 13.91 12.78 2.61
CA PHE A 213 15.28 13.28 2.36
C PHE A 213 16.33 12.65 3.30
N VAL A 214 16.00 12.44 4.57
CA VAL A 214 16.88 11.71 5.50
C VAL A 214 17.12 10.28 5.02
N MET A 215 16.07 9.59 4.53
CA MET A 215 16.19 8.25 3.97
C MET A 215 17.11 8.23 2.73
N VAL A 216 17.02 9.22 1.85
CA VAL A 216 17.95 9.35 0.70
C VAL A 216 19.37 9.55 1.19
N GLY A 217 19.58 10.42 2.20
CA GLY A 217 20.90 10.64 2.80
C GLY A 217 21.53 9.35 3.35
N ILE A 218 20.73 8.53 4.06
CA ILE A 218 21.15 7.22 4.58
C ILE A 218 21.49 6.27 3.42
N ALA A 219 20.65 6.23 2.38
CA ALA A 219 20.88 5.38 1.21
C ALA A 219 22.19 5.78 0.48
N VAL A 220 22.42 7.07 0.25
CA VAL A 220 23.64 7.59 -0.36
C VAL A 220 24.88 7.28 0.49
N ALA A 221 24.81 7.47 1.80
CA ALA A 221 25.89 7.11 2.72
C ALA A 221 26.21 5.62 2.64
N GLY A 222 25.19 4.77 2.59
CA GLY A 222 25.34 3.33 2.40
C GLY A 222 26.03 2.99 1.08
N LEU A 223 25.59 3.58 -0.03
CA LEU A 223 26.22 3.37 -1.35
C LEU A 223 27.70 3.77 -1.36
N LYS A 224 28.04 4.91 -0.75
CA LYS A 224 29.45 5.37 -0.62
C LYS A 224 30.28 4.45 0.28
N ALA A 225 29.67 3.80 1.26
CA ALA A 225 30.30 2.82 2.13
C ALA A 225 30.36 1.39 1.52
N GLY A 226 29.92 1.21 0.27
CA GLY A 226 29.90 -0.11 -0.41
C GLY A 226 28.78 -1.01 0.07
N ILE A 227 27.77 -0.47 0.79
CA ILE A 227 26.59 -1.24 1.25
C ILE A 227 25.57 -1.28 0.12
N SER A 228 25.46 -2.43 -0.55
CA SER A 228 24.50 -2.63 -1.63
C SER A 228 23.03 -2.81 -1.15
N LYS A 229 22.83 -3.04 0.15
CA LYS A 229 21.51 -3.29 0.72
C LYS A 229 20.71 -2.01 0.86
N SER A 230 19.57 -1.95 0.20
CA SER A 230 18.65 -0.81 0.33
C SER A 230 18.13 -0.68 1.77
N PRO A 231 18.14 0.53 2.36
CA PRO A 231 17.56 0.78 3.69
C PRO A 231 16.03 0.76 3.67
N HIS A 232 15.40 0.77 2.49
CA HIS A 232 13.94 0.78 2.34
C HIS A 232 13.36 -0.58 2.73
N SER A 233 12.55 -0.56 3.78
CA SER A 233 11.80 -1.70 4.31
C SER A 233 10.54 -1.18 4.99
N LEU A 234 9.41 -1.86 4.84
CA LEU A 234 8.13 -1.43 5.42
C LEU A 234 8.16 -1.36 6.97
N ILE A 235 9.11 -2.08 7.60
CA ILE A 235 9.33 -2.06 9.07
C ILE A 235 10.44 -1.10 9.50
N ASN A 236 11.09 -0.39 8.57
CA ASN A 236 12.08 0.63 8.93
C ASN A 236 11.38 1.74 9.73
N PRO A 237 11.90 2.12 10.93
CA PRO A 237 11.29 3.16 11.77
C PRO A 237 11.06 4.49 11.06
N LEU A 238 11.95 4.90 10.15
CA LEU A 238 11.78 6.14 9.38
C LEU A 238 10.65 6.01 8.36
N ILE A 239 10.51 4.87 7.68
CA ILE A 239 9.38 4.63 6.77
C ILE A 239 8.05 4.57 7.54
N ILE A 240 8.06 4.05 8.77
CA ILE A 240 6.87 4.07 9.63
C ILE A 240 6.52 5.51 10.04
N LEU A 241 7.52 6.30 10.46
CA LEU A 241 7.33 7.72 10.78
C LEU A 241 6.78 8.49 9.58
N GLU A 242 7.36 8.29 8.41
CA GLU A 242 6.94 8.86 7.13
C GLU A 242 5.49 8.48 6.79
N SER A 243 5.12 7.21 6.99
CA SER A 243 3.76 6.72 6.78
C SER A 243 2.74 7.34 7.74
N VAL A 244 3.11 7.48 9.02
CA VAL A 244 2.29 8.16 10.04
C VAL A 244 2.12 9.64 9.70
N ALA A 245 3.20 10.30 9.27
CA ALA A 245 3.17 11.71 8.88
C ALA A 245 2.24 11.93 7.66
N LEU A 246 2.36 11.09 6.62
CA LEU A 246 1.46 11.17 5.46
C LEU A 246 0.01 10.89 5.84
N PHE A 247 -0.26 9.89 6.68
CA PHE A 247 -1.59 9.62 7.19
C PHE A 247 -2.18 10.83 7.93
N LEU A 248 -1.41 11.45 8.83
CA LEU A 248 -1.84 12.63 9.59
C LEU A 248 -2.04 13.85 8.70
N PHE A 249 -1.20 14.04 7.69
CA PHE A 249 -1.40 15.08 6.68
C PHE A 249 -2.81 14.99 6.07
N PHE A 250 -3.17 13.84 5.52
CA PHE A 250 -4.50 13.65 4.92
C PHE A 250 -5.62 13.73 5.97
N LYS A 251 -5.39 13.22 7.17
CA LYS A 251 -6.37 13.30 8.25
C LYS A 251 -6.72 14.75 8.61
N GLN A 252 -5.74 15.65 8.58
CA GLN A 252 -5.93 17.07 8.90
C GLN A 252 -6.55 17.89 7.75
N LEU A 253 -6.67 17.32 6.55
CA LEU A 253 -7.39 17.98 5.45
C LEU A 253 -8.90 18.00 5.74
N ASN A 254 -9.55 19.13 5.52
CA ASN A 254 -11.00 19.27 5.71
C ASN A 254 -11.74 19.28 4.37
N LEU A 255 -11.86 18.09 3.75
CA LEU A 255 -12.49 17.94 2.42
C LEU A 255 -13.98 17.61 2.49
N GLY A 256 -14.52 17.32 3.68
CA GLY A 256 -15.91 16.87 3.82
C GLY A 256 -16.19 15.55 3.08
N SER A 257 -17.30 15.45 2.38
CA SER A 257 -17.70 14.28 1.58
C SER A 257 -17.84 14.62 0.11
N ILE A 258 -16.88 14.19 -0.71
CA ILE A 258 -16.83 14.41 -2.17
C ILE A 258 -17.12 13.10 -2.89
N ALA A 259 -18.23 13.04 -3.61
CA ALA A 259 -18.77 11.80 -4.18
C ALA A 259 -17.80 11.09 -5.16
N TRP A 260 -17.12 11.84 -6.02
CA TRP A 260 -16.20 11.24 -6.99
C TRP A 260 -14.97 10.63 -6.30
N ILE A 261 -14.40 11.28 -5.27
CA ILE A 261 -13.28 10.73 -4.48
C ILE A 261 -13.71 9.40 -3.84
N ASN A 262 -14.88 9.41 -3.18
CA ASN A 262 -15.41 8.22 -2.50
C ASN A 262 -15.69 7.08 -3.50
N SER A 263 -16.15 7.43 -4.71
CA SER A 263 -16.39 6.46 -5.78
C SER A 263 -15.09 5.83 -6.31
N VAL A 264 -14.06 6.64 -6.57
CA VAL A 264 -12.75 6.15 -7.04
C VAL A 264 -12.08 5.28 -5.96
N ALA A 265 -12.05 5.75 -4.72
CA ALA A 265 -11.45 5.03 -3.60
C ALA A 265 -12.08 3.65 -3.37
N ALA A 266 -13.39 3.49 -3.62
CA ALA A 266 -14.08 2.20 -3.51
C ALA A 266 -13.54 1.14 -4.49
N SER A 267 -12.88 1.56 -5.58
CA SER A 267 -12.28 0.71 -6.60
C SER A 267 -10.74 0.68 -6.54
N ALA A 268 -10.12 1.43 -5.62
CA ALA A 268 -8.65 1.55 -5.58
C ALA A 268 -7.94 0.21 -5.43
N PHE A 269 -8.48 -0.72 -4.63
CA PHE A 269 -7.85 -2.03 -4.44
C PHE A 269 -7.84 -2.89 -5.71
N ALA A 270 -8.78 -2.70 -6.63
CA ALA A 270 -8.76 -3.40 -7.92
C ALA A 270 -7.54 -3.03 -8.77
N VAL A 271 -7.01 -1.81 -8.64
CA VAL A 271 -5.79 -1.38 -9.33
C VAL A 271 -4.63 -2.32 -8.97
N TYR A 272 -4.48 -2.66 -7.67
CA TYR A 272 -3.48 -3.62 -7.22
C TYR A 272 -3.74 -5.02 -7.78
N LEU A 273 -4.98 -5.50 -7.69
CA LEU A 273 -5.35 -6.85 -8.13
C LEU A 273 -5.10 -7.06 -9.62
N ILE A 274 -5.32 -6.04 -10.44
CA ILE A 274 -5.17 -6.09 -11.90
C ILE A 274 -3.70 -6.02 -12.31
N HIS A 275 -2.96 -4.95 -11.93
CA HIS A 275 -1.59 -4.78 -12.43
C HIS A 275 -0.59 -5.80 -11.83
N MET A 276 -0.90 -6.37 -10.67
CA MET A 276 -0.11 -7.43 -10.03
C MET A 276 -0.58 -8.84 -10.38
N ASP A 277 -1.60 -8.99 -11.23
CA ASP A 277 -1.99 -10.29 -11.73
C ASP A 277 -0.85 -10.92 -12.55
N SER A 278 -0.60 -12.22 -12.37
CA SER A 278 0.52 -12.92 -13.01
C SER A 278 0.47 -12.90 -14.54
N THR A 279 -0.71 -12.74 -15.12
CA THR A 279 -0.89 -12.64 -16.57
C THR A 279 -0.80 -11.21 -17.09
N VAL A 280 -1.09 -10.20 -16.28
CA VAL A 280 -1.06 -8.77 -16.63
C VAL A 280 0.29 -8.13 -16.28
N ASN A 281 0.88 -8.50 -15.15
CA ASN A 281 2.11 -7.89 -14.63
C ASN A 281 3.31 -7.91 -15.59
N PRO A 282 3.56 -8.98 -16.37
CA PRO A 282 4.63 -8.97 -17.38
C PRO A 282 4.47 -7.85 -18.41
N TYR A 283 3.25 -7.57 -18.86
CA TYR A 283 2.96 -6.48 -19.83
C TYR A 283 3.11 -5.11 -19.18
N TYR A 284 2.68 -4.97 -17.92
CA TYR A 284 2.89 -3.75 -17.15
C TYR A 284 4.38 -3.41 -17.04
N LYS A 285 5.21 -4.39 -16.67
CA LYS A 285 6.67 -4.23 -16.57
C LYS A 285 7.28 -3.93 -17.92
N ALA A 286 6.95 -4.70 -18.95
CA ALA A 286 7.49 -4.49 -20.29
C ALA A 286 7.17 -3.08 -20.83
N ALA A 287 5.99 -2.54 -20.53
CA ALA A 287 5.64 -1.17 -20.90
C ALA A 287 6.50 -0.15 -20.13
N CYS A 288 6.71 -0.33 -18.83
CA CYS A 288 7.58 0.53 -18.01
C CYS A 288 9.03 0.48 -18.52
N ASP A 289 9.57 -0.72 -18.79
CA ASP A 289 10.93 -0.93 -19.29
C ASP A 289 11.10 -0.30 -20.68
N TYR A 290 10.11 -0.45 -21.56
CA TYR A 290 10.12 0.16 -22.89
C TYR A 290 10.14 1.68 -22.81
N ILE A 291 9.29 2.28 -21.95
CA ILE A 291 9.24 3.74 -21.77
C ILE A 291 10.58 4.25 -21.22
N GLU A 292 11.14 3.58 -20.22
CA GLU A 292 12.41 4.00 -19.61
C GLU A 292 13.57 3.92 -20.61
N ALA A 293 13.57 2.92 -21.51
CA ALA A 293 14.64 2.71 -22.48
C ALA A 293 14.58 3.66 -23.70
N HIS A 294 13.38 4.12 -24.09
CA HIS A 294 13.21 4.77 -25.41
C HIS A 294 12.85 6.26 -25.32
N TYR A 295 12.51 6.79 -24.15
CA TYR A 295 12.09 8.20 -24.03
C TYR A 295 12.99 8.99 -23.09
N SER A 296 13.50 10.13 -23.56
CA SER A 296 14.32 11.05 -22.73
C SER A 296 13.55 11.64 -21.53
N LEU A 297 12.23 11.80 -21.64
CA LEU A 297 11.33 12.22 -20.56
C LEU A 297 10.57 11.02 -20.01
N SER A 298 11.25 9.89 -19.81
CA SER A 298 10.67 8.60 -19.43
C SER A 298 9.73 8.71 -18.23
N PHE A 299 10.09 9.51 -17.23
CA PHE A 299 9.25 9.70 -16.05
C PHE A 299 7.87 10.32 -16.36
N LEU A 300 7.79 11.31 -17.26
CA LEU A 300 6.50 11.91 -17.64
C LEU A 300 5.62 10.93 -18.42
N TYR A 301 6.22 10.19 -19.37
CA TYR A 301 5.49 9.17 -20.11
C TYR A 301 5.04 8.03 -19.20
N THR A 302 5.89 7.60 -18.26
CA THR A 302 5.51 6.62 -17.25
C THR A 302 4.37 7.13 -16.38
N LEU A 303 4.43 8.38 -15.92
CA LEU A 303 3.36 8.98 -15.12
C LEU A 303 2.02 8.95 -15.87
N ALA A 304 2.01 9.33 -17.16
CA ALA A 304 0.82 9.25 -18.00
C ALA A 304 0.31 7.79 -18.15
N PHE A 305 1.23 6.85 -18.38
CA PHE A 305 0.91 5.41 -18.44
C PHE A 305 0.28 4.91 -17.13
N LEU A 306 0.89 5.23 -15.98
CA LEU A 306 0.38 4.81 -14.67
C LEU A 306 -0.99 5.42 -14.36
N ILE A 307 -1.23 6.69 -14.75
CA ILE A 307 -2.56 7.31 -14.67
C ILE A 307 -3.55 6.52 -15.54
N GLY A 308 -3.17 6.15 -16.75
CA GLY A 308 -3.98 5.33 -17.65
C GLY A 308 -4.34 3.97 -17.02
N VAL A 309 -3.34 3.25 -16.49
CA VAL A 309 -3.54 1.97 -15.78
C VAL A 309 -4.49 2.14 -14.58
N PHE A 310 -4.30 3.21 -13.80
CA PHE A 310 -5.15 3.51 -12.65
C PHE A 310 -6.60 3.73 -13.08
N VAL A 311 -6.83 4.60 -14.07
CA VAL A 311 -8.17 4.95 -14.55
C VAL A 311 -8.88 3.74 -15.14
N VAL A 312 -8.21 2.99 -16.03
CA VAL A 312 -8.78 1.78 -16.66
C VAL A 312 -9.15 0.75 -15.59
N SER A 313 -8.29 0.52 -14.61
CA SER A 313 -8.56 -0.42 -13.52
C SER A 313 -9.76 0.00 -12.67
N VAL A 314 -9.88 1.30 -12.36
CA VAL A 314 -11.04 1.85 -11.62
C VAL A 314 -12.33 1.69 -12.42
N LEU A 315 -12.32 1.97 -13.72
CA LEU A 315 -13.48 1.82 -14.59
C LEU A 315 -13.89 0.35 -14.71
N ALA A 316 -12.95 -0.54 -14.92
CA ALA A 316 -13.21 -1.99 -14.97
C ALA A 316 -13.83 -2.50 -13.65
N ASP A 317 -13.38 -1.98 -12.49
CA ASP A 317 -13.94 -2.38 -11.19
C ASP A 317 -15.39 -1.93 -10.99
N LYS A 318 -15.87 -0.91 -11.70
CA LYS A 318 -17.31 -0.56 -11.66
C LYS A 318 -18.17 -1.71 -12.19
N VAL A 319 -17.69 -2.45 -13.20
CA VAL A 319 -18.38 -3.65 -13.71
C VAL A 319 -18.43 -4.73 -12.61
N ARG A 320 -17.30 -5.02 -11.95
CA ARG A 320 -17.26 -5.96 -10.82
C ARG A 320 -18.25 -5.58 -9.71
N ILE A 321 -18.36 -4.28 -9.36
CA ILE A 321 -19.29 -3.81 -8.33
C ILE A 321 -20.74 -4.11 -8.74
N VAL A 322 -21.10 -3.92 -10.00
CA VAL A 322 -22.44 -4.25 -10.52
C VAL A 322 -22.69 -5.75 -10.44
N VAL A 323 -21.73 -6.57 -10.90
CA VAL A 323 -21.82 -8.03 -10.82
C VAL A 323 -22.02 -8.50 -9.38
N TYR A 324 -21.21 -8.00 -8.43
CA TYR A 324 -21.36 -8.32 -7.00
C TYR A 324 -22.77 -8.01 -6.47
N ARG A 325 -23.32 -6.84 -6.82
CA ARG A 325 -24.66 -6.43 -6.38
C ARG A 325 -25.76 -7.34 -6.95
N LEU A 326 -25.61 -7.75 -8.20
CA LEU A 326 -26.60 -8.57 -8.89
C LEU A 326 -26.55 -10.05 -8.49
N THR A 327 -25.40 -10.54 -8.03
CA THR A 327 -25.14 -11.94 -7.68
C THR A 327 -25.04 -12.13 -6.17
N VAL A 328 -23.84 -12.07 -5.61
CA VAL A 328 -23.52 -12.43 -4.21
C VAL A 328 -24.33 -11.65 -3.20
N GLN A 329 -24.52 -10.35 -3.41
CA GLN A 329 -25.25 -9.52 -2.46
C GLN A 329 -26.74 -9.91 -2.39
N ARG A 330 -27.35 -10.33 -3.51
CA ARG A 330 -28.74 -10.82 -3.53
C ARG A 330 -28.86 -12.19 -2.86
N TRP A 331 -27.92 -13.10 -3.15
CA TRP A 331 -27.94 -14.47 -2.62
C TRP A 331 -27.74 -14.52 -1.10
N LEU A 332 -26.86 -13.69 -0.56
CA LEU A 332 -26.62 -13.63 0.88
C LEU A 332 -27.70 -12.87 1.64
N LYS A 333 -28.74 -12.33 0.97
CA LYS A 333 -29.77 -11.45 1.58
C LYS A 333 -29.17 -10.37 2.50
N LEU A 334 -27.98 -9.88 2.13
CA LEU A 334 -27.12 -8.99 2.92
C LEU A 334 -27.39 -7.52 2.62
#